data_9025f3281e3330610a30f5987e78e4fb
#
_entry.id   9025f3281e3330610a30f5987e78e4fb
#
_cell.length_a   1.000
_cell.length_b   1.000
_cell.length_c   1.000
_cell.angle_alpha   90.00
_cell.angle_beta   90.00
_cell.angle_gamma   90.00
#
_symmetry.space_group_name_H-M   'P 1'
#
loop_
_entity.id
_entity.type
_entity.pdbx_description
1 polymer ?
#
loop_
_entity_poly.entity_id
_entity_poly.type
_entity_poly.pdbx_seq_one_letter_code
_entity_poly.pdbx_strand_id
1 'polypeptide(L)' 'MPKIWRNRIIAGDKSFASCPFVYKAAVKLLLQQDVANGIISEEKFEEIISSK' A
#
# COMPACT_ATOMS: atom_id res chain seq x y z
N MET A 1 -12.53 2.63 1.78
CA MET A 1 -12.30 1.18 1.78
C MET A 1 -10.83 0.87 1.58
N PRO A 2 -10.14 0.36 2.62
CA PRO A 2 -8.69 0.16 2.54
C PRO A 2 -8.25 -0.80 1.43
N LYS A 3 -9.02 -1.86 1.17
CA LYS A 3 -8.67 -2.83 0.14
C LYS A 3 -8.63 -2.21 -1.25
N ILE A 4 -9.55 -1.30 -1.54
CA ILE A 4 -9.58 -0.62 -2.82
C ILE A 4 -8.34 0.25 -2.97
N TRP A 5 -7.98 0.98 -1.92
CA TRP A 5 -6.78 1.80 -1.92
C TRP A 5 -5.53 0.94 -2.11
N ARG A 6 -5.44 -0.19 -1.39
CA ARG A 6 -4.32 -1.10 -1.54
C ARG A 6 -4.18 -1.58 -2.98
N ASN A 7 -5.28 -2.03 -3.58
CA ASN A 7 -5.25 -2.54 -4.94
C ASN A 7 -4.80 -1.47 -5.93
N ARG A 8 -5.29 -0.24 -5.77
CA ARG A 8 -4.91 0.86 -6.65
C ARG A 8 -3.45 1.25 -6.47
N ILE A 9 -2.96 1.22 -5.25
CA ILE A 9 -1.56 1.54 -4.97
C ILE A 9 -0.65 0.49 -5.60
N ILE A 10 -0.98 -0.79 -5.47
CA ILE A 10 -0.21 -1.88 -6.06
C ILE A 10 -0.24 -1.77 -7.59
N ALA A 11 -1.38 -1.43 -8.16
CA ALA A 11 -1.53 -1.27 -9.61
C ALA A 11 -0.84 -0.01 -10.14
N GLY A 12 -0.47 0.92 -9.26
CA GLY A 12 0.19 2.15 -9.67
C GLY A 12 -0.75 3.30 -10.01
N ASP A 13 -2.07 3.11 -9.83
CA ASP A 13 -3.05 4.16 -10.14
C ASP A 13 -3.04 5.29 -9.13
N LYS A 14 -2.72 4.99 -7.88
CA LYS A 14 -2.68 5.96 -6.79
C LYS A 14 -1.42 5.78 -5.98
N SER A 15 -0.95 6.85 -5.36
CA SER A 15 0.18 6.78 -4.46
C SER A 15 -0.32 6.62 -3.02
N PHE A 16 0.54 6.07 -2.17
CA PHE A 16 0.23 5.94 -0.75
C PHE A 16 -0.02 7.30 -0.12
N ALA A 17 0.70 8.32 -0.56
CA ALA A 17 0.54 9.68 -0.06
C ALA A 17 -0.84 10.27 -0.38
N SER A 18 -1.50 9.80 -1.44
CA SER A 18 -2.84 10.23 -1.80
C SER A 18 -3.92 9.60 -0.92
N CYS A 19 -3.58 8.57 -0.18
CA CYS A 19 -4.54 7.87 0.67
C CYS A 19 -4.98 8.76 1.83
N PRO A 20 -6.28 8.82 2.15
CA PRO A 20 -6.73 9.56 3.33
C PRO A 20 -6.03 9.07 4.59
N PHE A 21 -5.77 10.00 5.50
CA PHE A 21 -5.06 9.68 6.74
C PHE A 21 -5.72 8.53 7.50
N VAL A 22 -7.06 8.50 7.51
CA VAL A 22 -7.80 7.47 8.24
C VAL A 22 -7.58 6.08 7.67
N TYR A 23 -7.19 5.98 6.41
CA TYR A 23 -6.95 4.69 5.76
C TYR A 23 -5.47 4.32 5.68
N LYS A 24 -4.57 5.27 5.92
CA LYS A 24 -3.14 5.01 5.76
C LYS A 24 -2.64 3.85 6.62
N ALA A 25 -3.02 3.83 7.88
CA ALA A 25 -2.60 2.77 8.78
C ALA A 25 -3.13 1.41 8.34
N ALA A 26 -4.41 1.35 7.95
CA ALA A 26 -5.01 0.11 7.50
C ALA A 26 -4.37 -0.38 6.19
N VAL A 27 -4.15 0.53 5.24
CA VAL A 27 -3.50 0.19 3.98
C VAL A 27 -2.08 -0.30 4.22
N LYS A 28 -1.35 0.35 5.12
CA LYS A 28 0.00 -0.07 5.46
C LYS A 28 0.01 -1.49 6.01
N LEU A 29 -0.93 -1.83 6.88
CA LEU A 29 -1.05 -3.18 7.41
C LEU A 29 -1.35 -4.19 6.31
N LEU A 30 -2.25 -3.86 5.40
CA LEU A 30 -2.57 -4.73 4.27
C LEU A 30 -1.34 -4.97 3.41
N LEU A 31 -0.56 -3.93 3.15
CA LEU A 31 0.66 -4.05 2.36
C LEU A 31 1.70 -4.91 3.08
N GLN A 32 1.83 -4.77 4.40
CA GLN A 32 2.73 -5.61 5.17
C GLN A 32 2.32 -7.08 5.08
N GLN A 33 1.03 -7.37 5.15
CA GLN A 33 0.53 -8.73 4.98
C GLN A 33 0.81 -9.24 3.57
N ASP A 34 0.69 -8.39 2.57
CA ASP A 34 1.00 -8.75 1.19
C ASP A 34 2.48 -9.12 1.02
N VAL A 35 3.37 -8.41 1.70
CA VAL A 35 4.79 -8.77 1.70
C VAL A 35 4.99 -10.13 2.35
N ALA A 36 4.37 -10.37 3.49
CA ALA A 36 4.47 -11.65 4.20
C ALA A 36 3.91 -12.79 3.37
N ASN A 37 2.88 -12.53 2.57
CA ASN A 37 2.25 -13.54 1.70
C ASN A 37 2.94 -13.68 0.34
N GLY A 38 3.95 -12.86 0.07
CA GLY A 38 4.68 -12.92 -1.19
C GLY A 38 3.95 -12.27 -2.36
N ILE A 39 2.91 -11.48 -2.09
CA ILE A 39 2.16 -10.79 -3.15
C ILE A 39 2.97 -9.63 -3.71
N ILE A 40 3.69 -8.90 -2.86
CA ILE A 40 4.63 -7.86 -3.27
C ILE A 40 5.95 -8.07 -2.55
N SER A 41 7.03 -7.49 -3.09
CA SER A 41 8.34 -7.58 -2.46
C SER A 41 8.51 -6.48 -1.41
N GLU A 42 9.47 -6.68 -0.50
CA GLU A 42 9.80 -5.65 0.48
C GLU A 42 10.26 -4.37 -0.20
N GLU A 43 10.99 -4.48 -1.29
CA GLU A 43 11.43 -3.31 -2.06
C GLU A 43 10.22 -2.54 -2.57
N LYS A 44 9.24 -3.24 -3.10
CA LYS A 44 8.00 -2.62 -3.59
C LYS A 44 7.26 -1.95 -2.45
N PHE A 45 7.18 -2.61 -1.30
CA PHE A 45 6.54 -2.04 -0.12
C PHE A 45 7.21 -0.74 0.31
N GLU A 46 8.54 -0.75 0.42
CA GLU A 46 9.29 0.45 0.80
C GLU A 46 9.10 1.57 -0.22
N GLU A 47 9.11 1.23 -1.49
CA GLU A 47 8.86 2.20 -2.55
C GLU A 47 7.50 2.84 -2.41
N ILE A 48 6.49 2.05 -2.10
CA ILE A 48 5.11 2.53 -1.93
C ILE A 48 5.02 3.49 -0.74
N ILE A 49 5.54 3.09 0.41
CA ILE A 49 5.43 3.93 1.61
C ILE A 49 6.32 5.16 1.55
N SER A 50 7.36 5.13 0.72
CA SER A 50 8.24 6.27 0.51
C SER A 50 7.74 7.21 -0.57
N SER A 51 6.76 6.82 -1.35
CA SER A 51 6.25 7.66 -2.43
C SER A 51 5.53 8.88 -1.86
N LYS A 52 5.63 9.98 -2.57
CA LYS A 52 5.00 11.24 -2.16
C LYS A 52 3.90 11.63 -3.13
#